data_7734f0cde3cd496ad5d68ceeec60a35a
#
_entry.id   7734f0cde3cd496ad5d68ceeec60a35a
#
_cell.length_a   1.000
_cell.length_b   1.000
_cell.length_c   1.000
_cell.angle_alpha   90.00
_cell.angle_beta   90.00
_cell.angle_gamma   90.00
#
_symmetry.space_group_name_H-M   'P 1'
#
loop_
_entity.id
_entity.type
_entity.pdbx_description
1 polymer ?
#
loop_
_entity_poly.entity_id
_entity_poly.type
_entity_poly.pdbx_seq_one_letter_code
_entity_poly.pdbx_strand_id
1 'polypeptide(L)'
;MLEFASLGAFQNHVTQTMIPAVHSHLGRGLEAAAELIQNTARAKLGHYQSSVEHFPAWPELADYTKADRVAKGFTENDPLLRTGALRDSIGHEVHGFEAVIGSTSDVAVFQELGTNKIPPRPFLGPAVVQNEEALRALWHDVLLRGFLGRGSASTTQMTGARLRDGD
;
A
#
# COMPACT_ATOMS: atom_id res chain seq x y z
N MET A 1 30.59 -7.69 -18.61
CA MET A 1 30.97 -8.57 -17.48
C MET A 1 31.88 -7.73 -16.58
N LEU A 2 31.65 -7.76 -15.25
CA LEU A 2 32.55 -7.07 -14.32
C LEU A 2 33.77 -7.98 -14.07
N GLU A 3 34.96 -7.48 -14.34
CA GLU A 3 36.23 -8.20 -14.09
C GLU A 3 36.99 -7.46 -12.98
N PHE A 4 37.54 -8.19 -12.05
CA PHE A 4 38.30 -7.64 -10.93
C PHE A 4 39.75 -8.09 -11.00
N ALA A 5 40.67 -7.12 -10.88
CA ALA A 5 42.13 -7.37 -10.97
C ALA A 5 42.67 -8.21 -9.78
N SER A 6 41.93 -8.30 -8.66
CA SER A 6 42.33 -9.06 -7.49
C SER A 6 41.14 -9.35 -6.58
N LEU A 7 41.27 -10.31 -5.65
CA LEU A 7 40.31 -10.59 -4.60
C LEU A 7 40.04 -9.35 -3.71
N GLY A 8 41.06 -8.56 -3.41
CA GLY A 8 40.91 -7.32 -2.67
C GLY A 8 40.08 -6.26 -3.40
N ALA A 9 40.25 -6.15 -4.73
CA ALA A 9 39.41 -5.28 -5.56
C ALA A 9 37.95 -5.73 -5.57
N PHE A 10 37.69 -7.02 -5.66
CA PHE A 10 36.37 -7.60 -5.53
C PHE A 10 35.74 -7.30 -4.13
N GLN A 11 36.49 -7.57 -3.07
CA GLN A 11 36.00 -7.29 -1.69
C GLN A 11 35.65 -5.81 -1.50
N ASN A 12 36.49 -4.89 -1.97
CA ASN A 12 36.22 -3.46 -1.91
C ASN A 12 34.95 -3.10 -2.71
N HIS A 13 34.78 -3.67 -3.91
CA HIS A 13 33.57 -3.44 -4.71
C HIS A 13 32.31 -3.92 -3.97
N VAL A 14 32.33 -5.10 -3.37
CA VAL A 14 31.19 -5.63 -2.60
C VAL A 14 30.88 -4.72 -1.42
N THR A 15 31.85 -4.36 -0.61
CA THR A 15 31.65 -3.63 0.64
C THR A 15 31.33 -2.14 0.43
N GLN A 16 31.95 -1.50 -0.55
CA GLN A 16 31.83 -0.06 -0.77
C GLN A 16 30.79 0.33 -1.83
N THR A 17 30.38 -0.60 -2.68
CA THR A 17 29.46 -0.32 -3.79
C THR A 17 28.19 -1.17 -3.72
N MET A 18 28.33 -2.49 -3.70
CA MET A 18 27.14 -3.36 -3.78
C MET A 18 26.28 -3.30 -2.53
N ILE A 19 26.87 -3.45 -1.34
CA ILE A 19 26.10 -3.46 -0.08
C ILE A 19 25.35 -2.15 0.12
N PRO A 20 25.97 -0.96 0.03
CA PRO A 20 25.23 0.31 0.13
C PRO A 20 24.16 0.49 -0.95
N ALA A 21 24.41 0.04 -2.18
CA ALA A 21 23.43 0.09 -3.25
C ALA A 21 22.21 -0.78 -2.94
N VAL A 22 22.42 -2.03 -2.52
CA VAL A 22 21.34 -2.94 -2.12
C VAL A 22 20.51 -2.34 -0.97
N HIS A 23 21.15 -1.84 0.08
CA HIS A 23 20.47 -1.19 1.20
C HIS A 23 19.60 -0.01 0.75
N SER A 24 20.15 0.85 -0.12
CA SER A 24 19.40 2.00 -0.66
C SER A 24 18.21 1.56 -1.52
N HIS A 25 18.35 0.51 -2.32
CA HIS A 25 17.24 -0.03 -3.13
C HIS A 25 16.17 -0.69 -2.26
N LEU A 26 16.56 -1.44 -1.23
CA LEU A 26 15.62 -2.05 -0.28
C LEU A 26 14.82 -0.99 0.47
N GLY A 27 15.45 0.06 0.98
CA GLY A 27 14.76 1.16 1.65
C GLY A 27 13.71 1.84 0.75
N ARG A 28 14.07 2.16 -0.48
CA ARG A 28 13.11 2.70 -1.47
C ARG A 28 11.99 1.72 -1.83
N GLY A 29 12.32 0.43 -1.90
CA GLY A 29 11.34 -0.62 -2.14
C GLY A 29 10.32 -0.73 -1.00
N LEU A 30 10.79 -0.67 0.25
CA LEU A 30 9.91 -0.67 1.44
C LEU A 30 8.99 0.55 1.45
N GLU A 31 9.52 1.74 1.17
CA GLU A 31 8.73 2.97 1.09
C GLU A 31 7.62 2.84 0.02
N ALA A 32 7.98 2.42 -1.19
CA ALA A 32 7.02 2.24 -2.28
C ALA A 32 5.96 1.17 -1.97
N ALA A 33 6.35 0.07 -1.32
CA ALA A 33 5.43 -0.98 -0.89
C ALA A 33 4.45 -0.48 0.17
N ALA A 34 4.96 0.23 1.17
CA ALA A 34 4.16 0.79 2.25
C ALA A 34 3.17 1.85 1.74
N GLU A 35 3.62 2.74 0.86
CA GLU A 35 2.78 3.75 0.22
C GLU A 35 1.68 3.10 -0.64
N LEU A 36 1.99 2.05 -1.39
CA LEU A 36 1.01 1.31 -2.19
C LEU A 36 -0.10 0.71 -1.32
N ILE A 37 0.27 0.02 -0.24
CA ILE A 37 -0.70 -0.57 0.70
C ILE A 37 -1.52 0.52 1.38
N GLN A 38 -0.90 1.59 1.88
CA GLN A 38 -1.57 2.72 2.49
C GLN A 38 -2.61 3.34 1.56
N ASN A 39 -2.24 3.62 0.32
CA ASN A 39 -3.12 4.23 -0.66
C ASN A 39 -4.29 3.31 -1.01
N THR A 40 -4.04 2.00 -1.15
CA THR A 40 -5.11 1.01 -1.37
C THR A 40 -6.06 0.94 -0.18
N ALA A 41 -5.55 0.95 1.06
CA ALA A 41 -6.39 0.96 2.27
C ALA A 41 -7.26 2.22 2.34
N ARG A 42 -6.68 3.40 2.08
CA ARG A 42 -7.41 4.68 2.04
C ARG A 42 -8.51 4.70 0.97
N ALA A 43 -8.25 4.13 -0.20
CA ALA A 43 -9.19 4.10 -1.32
C ALA A 43 -10.41 3.20 -1.07
N LYS A 44 -10.35 2.27 -0.11
CA LYS A 44 -11.48 1.43 0.26
C LYS A 44 -12.56 2.18 1.04
N LEU A 45 -12.20 3.21 1.79
CA LEU A 45 -13.13 3.97 2.61
C LEU A 45 -14.07 4.81 1.73
N GLY A 46 -15.36 4.73 2.02
CA GLY A 46 -16.42 5.36 1.23
C GLY A 46 -17.12 4.41 0.26
N HIS A 47 -16.59 3.22 0.03
CA HIS A 47 -17.15 2.25 -0.91
C HIS A 47 -17.30 0.88 -0.25
N TYR A 48 -18.43 0.20 -0.50
CA TYR A 48 -18.60 -1.18 -0.04
C TYR A 48 -17.58 -2.10 -0.70
N GLN A 49 -17.00 -2.99 0.09
CA GLN A 49 -16.00 -3.94 -0.36
C GLN A 49 -16.60 -5.34 -0.49
N SER A 50 -16.30 -6.00 -1.60
CA SER A 50 -16.57 -7.43 -1.75
C SER A 50 -15.62 -8.24 -0.87
N SER A 51 -15.94 -9.52 -0.65
CA SER A 51 -15.02 -10.45 0.03
C SER A 51 -13.71 -10.59 -0.74
N VAL A 52 -12.60 -10.64 0.00
CA VAL A 52 -11.26 -10.88 -0.54
C VAL A 52 -10.63 -11.99 0.28
N GLU A 53 -10.39 -13.15 -0.33
CA GLU A 53 -9.92 -14.35 0.36
C GLU A 53 -10.72 -14.67 1.63
N HIS A 54 -10.08 -14.62 2.80
CA HIS A 54 -10.72 -14.86 4.10
C HIS A 54 -11.36 -13.62 4.73
N PHE A 55 -11.21 -12.43 4.10
CA PHE A 55 -11.85 -11.21 4.57
C PHE A 55 -13.30 -11.12 4.05
N PRO A 56 -14.30 -10.91 4.93
CA PRO A 56 -15.69 -10.84 4.53
C PRO A 56 -16.00 -9.57 3.74
N ALA A 57 -17.05 -9.64 2.92
CA ALA A 57 -17.64 -8.44 2.33
C ALA A 57 -18.17 -7.50 3.42
N TRP A 58 -18.14 -6.19 3.16
CA TRP A 58 -18.65 -5.22 4.12
C TRP A 58 -20.18 -5.22 4.13
N PRO A 59 -20.81 -5.48 5.28
CA PRO A 59 -22.25 -5.35 5.41
C PRO A 59 -22.67 -3.89 5.30
N GLU A 60 -23.92 -3.67 4.86
CA GLU A 60 -24.49 -2.33 4.75
C GLU A 60 -24.52 -1.60 6.11
N LEU A 61 -24.52 -0.28 6.03
CA LEU A 61 -24.77 0.56 7.19
C LEU A 61 -26.22 0.34 7.66
N ALA A 62 -26.41 0.24 8.97
CA ALA A 62 -27.74 0.16 9.57
C ALA A 62 -28.54 1.44 9.26
N ASP A 63 -29.86 1.30 9.11
CA ASP A 63 -30.73 2.42 8.73
C ASP A 63 -30.64 3.60 9.68
N TYR A 64 -30.54 3.34 11.00
CA TYR A 64 -30.33 4.40 11.98
C TYR A 64 -29.00 5.16 11.76
N THR A 65 -27.95 4.46 11.29
CA THR A 65 -26.65 5.10 10.98
C THR A 65 -26.77 5.97 9.75
N LYS A 66 -27.48 5.49 8.71
CA LYS A 66 -27.76 6.27 7.49
C LYS A 66 -28.55 7.53 7.85
N ALA A 67 -29.62 7.40 8.64
CA ALA A 67 -30.43 8.54 9.10
C ALA A 67 -29.63 9.56 9.95
N ASP A 68 -28.80 9.09 10.90
CA ASP A 68 -27.93 9.96 11.70
C ASP A 68 -26.91 10.72 10.84
N ARG A 69 -26.38 10.09 9.81
CA ARG A 69 -25.44 10.72 8.86
C ARG A 69 -26.12 11.88 8.12
N VAL A 70 -27.30 11.63 7.55
CA VAL A 70 -28.09 12.65 6.83
C VAL A 70 -28.47 13.80 7.76
N ALA A 71 -28.97 13.49 8.96
CA ALA A 71 -29.32 14.51 9.96
C ALA A 71 -28.16 15.43 10.36
N LYS A 72 -26.91 14.94 10.22
CA LYS A 72 -25.69 15.69 10.52
C LYS A 72 -25.00 16.26 9.26
N GLY A 73 -25.67 16.24 8.11
CA GLY A 73 -25.17 16.83 6.87
C GLY A 73 -24.08 16.02 6.15
N PHE A 74 -23.96 14.71 6.43
CA PHE A 74 -23.06 13.81 5.74
C PHE A 74 -23.78 12.99 4.66
N THR A 75 -23.02 12.42 3.73
CA THR A 75 -23.55 11.46 2.76
C THR A 75 -24.17 10.25 3.47
N GLU A 76 -25.29 9.77 2.96
CA GLU A 76 -26.06 8.71 3.57
C GLU A 76 -25.27 7.39 3.70
N ASN A 77 -24.56 6.99 2.64
CA ASN A 77 -24.14 5.61 2.47
C ASN A 77 -22.64 5.44 2.06
N ASP A 78 -21.76 6.25 2.61
CA ASP A 78 -20.31 6.10 2.43
C ASP A 78 -19.69 5.40 3.65
N PRO A 79 -19.53 4.06 3.64
CA PRO A 79 -19.05 3.32 4.80
C PRO A 79 -17.62 3.76 5.16
N LEU A 80 -17.34 3.90 6.46
CA LEU A 80 -16.06 4.35 7.04
C LEU A 80 -15.60 5.76 6.65
N LEU A 81 -16.30 6.43 5.75
CA LEU A 81 -15.97 7.79 5.29
C LEU A 81 -17.07 8.77 5.74
N ARG A 82 -16.94 9.33 6.94
CA ARG A 82 -17.87 10.34 7.46
C ARG A 82 -17.25 11.75 7.37
N THR A 83 -16.17 11.97 8.09
CA THR A 83 -15.42 13.24 8.10
C THR A 83 -14.10 13.15 7.35
N GLY A 84 -13.67 11.97 6.96
CA GLY A 84 -12.33 11.69 6.44
C GLY A 84 -11.28 11.39 7.52
N ALA A 85 -11.57 11.66 8.79
CA ALA A 85 -10.59 11.51 9.89
C ALA A 85 -9.95 10.10 9.96
N LEU A 86 -10.75 9.03 9.78
CA LEU A 86 -10.22 7.67 9.74
C LEU A 86 -9.32 7.44 8.53
N ARG A 87 -9.71 7.92 7.35
CA ARG A 87 -8.89 7.82 6.14
C ARG A 87 -7.55 8.53 6.31
N ASP A 88 -7.60 9.74 6.88
CA ASP A 88 -6.44 10.61 7.03
C ASP A 88 -5.50 10.12 8.15
N SER A 89 -6.01 9.31 9.09
CA SER A 89 -5.20 8.66 10.14
C SER A 89 -4.42 7.43 9.66
N ILE A 90 -4.71 6.91 8.47
CA ILE A 90 -3.97 5.77 7.90
C ILE A 90 -2.64 6.29 7.39
N GLY A 91 -1.55 5.72 7.87
CA GLY A 91 -0.20 6.11 7.51
C GLY A 91 0.74 4.92 7.44
N HIS A 92 2.00 5.19 7.13
CA HIS A 92 3.07 4.22 7.23
C HIS A 92 4.34 4.88 7.76
N GLU A 93 5.24 4.05 8.28
CA GLU A 93 6.58 4.42 8.72
C GLU A 93 7.56 3.36 8.25
N VAL A 94 8.74 3.77 7.83
CA VAL A 94 9.82 2.87 7.41
C VAL A 94 11.05 3.11 8.27
N HIS A 95 11.52 2.06 8.95
CA HIS A 95 12.70 2.08 9.79
C HIS A 95 13.63 0.94 9.40
N GLY A 96 14.79 1.27 8.82
CA GLY A 96 15.76 0.26 8.37
C GLY A 96 15.16 -0.67 7.30
N PHE A 97 14.93 -1.92 7.66
CA PHE A 97 14.34 -2.95 6.78
C PHE A 97 12.92 -3.36 7.19
N GLU A 98 12.25 -2.54 7.95
CA GLU A 98 10.89 -2.74 8.40
C GLU A 98 9.99 -1.60 7.94
N ALA A 99 8.80 -1.94 7.46
CA ALA A 99 7.75 -0.99 7.16
C ALA A 99 6.51 -1.33 7.98
N VAL A 100 5.96 -0.35 8.68
CA VAL A 100 4.74 -0.47 9.47
C VAL A 100 3.67 0.38 8.81
N ILE A 101 2.54 -0.24 8.45
CA ILE A 101 1.39 0.44 7.89
C ILE A 101 0.23 0.28 8.88
N GLY A 102 -0.42 1.37 9.23
CA GLY A 102 -1.48 1.35 10.23
C GLY A 102 -2.26 2.64 10.31
N SER A 103 -2.98 2.79 11.40
CA SER A 103 -3.76 3.98 11.71
C SER A 103 -3.46 4.46 13.13
N THR A 104 -3.41 5.76 13.31
CA THR A 104 -3.29 6.39 14.64
C THR A 104 -4.64 6.51 15.36
N SER A 105 -5.74 6.05 14.73
CA SER A 105 -7.08 6.11 15.29
C SER A 105 -7.50 4.76 15.88
N ASP A 106 -7.94 4.74 17.14
CA ASP A 106 -8.52 3.54 17.78
C ASP A 106 -9.74 3.00 17.02
N VAL A 107 -10.46 3.87 16.31
CA VAL A 107 -11.60 3.48 15.47
C VAL A 107 -11.18 2.48 14.40
N ALA A 108 -9.96 2.54 13.91
CA ALA A 108 -9.45 1.61 12.91
C ALA A 108 -9.51 0.16 13.40
N VAL A 109 -9.10 -0.09 14.65
CA VAL A 109 -9.12 -1.44 15.25
C VAL A 109 -10.55 -1.98 15.32
N PHE A 110 -11.52 -1.14 15.74
CA PHE A 110 -12.92 -1.54 15.84
C PHE A 110 -13.54 -1.82 14.46
N GLN A 111 -13.12 -1.13 13.44
CA GLN A 111 -13.62 -1.35 12.09
C GLN A 111 -12.95 -2.57 11.42
N GLU A 112 -11.64 -2.74 11.61
CA GLU A 112 -10.89 -3.87 11.04
C GLU A 112 -11.37 -5.21 11.63
N LEU A 113 -11.49 -5.29 12.95
CA LEU A 113 -11.78 -6.53 13.66
C LEU A 113 -13.27 -6.71 14.00
N GLY A 114 -14.04 -5.64 13.97
CA GLY A 114 -15.40 -5.62 14.49
C GLY A 114 -15.46 -5.61 16.02
N THR A 115 -16.67 -5.53 16.54
CA THR A 115 -16.98 -5.65 17.97
C THR A 115 -18.29 -6.41 18.13
N ASN A 116 -18.73 -6.66 19.37
CA ASN A 116 -20.06 -7.25 19.64
C ASN A 116 -21.23 -6.44 19.06
N LYS A 117 -21.00 -5.17 18.68
CA LYS A 117 -22.04 -4.24 18.17
C LYS A 117 -21.78 -3.78 16.74
N ILE A 118 -20.56 -3.90 16.27
CA ILE A 118 -20.13 -3.38 14.96
C ILE A 118 -19.58 -4.56 14.15
N PRO A 119 -20.16 -4.89 13.00
CA PRO A 119 -19.61 -5.93 12.14
C PRO A 119 -18.25 -5.48 11.58
N PRO A 120 -17.31 -6.41 11.35
CA PRO A 120 -16.00 -6.09 10.80
C PRO A 120 -16.13 -5.51 9.38
N ARG A 121 -15.35 -4.48 9.12
CA ARG A 121 -15.13 -3.88 7.81
C ARG A 121 -13.64 -3.72 7.58
N PRO A 122 -12.92 -4.84 7.33
CA PRO A 122 -11.48 -4.82 7.19
C PRO A 122 -11.06 -4.02 5.96
N PHE A 123 -10.03 -3.19 6.10
CA PHE A 123 -9.49 -2.36 5.03
C PHE A 123 -7.96 -2.46 4.91
N LEU A 124 -7.23 -2.71 6.00
CA LEU A 124 -5.78 -2.90 5.99
C LEU A 124 -5.40 -4.28 5.46
N GLY A 125 -5.96 -5.35 6.04
CA GLY A 125 -5.68 -6.71 5.61
C GLY A 125 -5.97 -6.96 4.13
N PRO A 126 -7.18 -6.65 3.63
CA PRO A 126 -7.48 -6.76 2.20
C PRO A 126 -6.61 -5.89 1.29
N ALA A 127 -6.11 -4.74 1.77
CA ALA A 127 -5.21 -3.91 0.99
C ALA A 127 -3.86 -4.60 0.72
N VAL A 128 -3.34 -5.37 1.67
CA VAL A 128 -2.12 -6.17 1.48
C VAL A 128 -2.36 -7.27 0.44
N VAL A 129 -3.41 -8.07 0.61
CA VAL A 129 -3.74 -9.19 -0.27
C VAL A 129 -3.97 -8.73 -1.71
N GLN A 130 -4.72 -7.66 -1.91
CA GLN A 130 -5.00 -7.13 -3.25
C GLN A 130 -3.76 -6.60 -3.98
N ASN A 131 -2.70 -6.26 -3.26
CA ASN A 131 -1.46 -5.78 -3.84
C ASN A 131 -0.36 -6.86 -3.91
N GLU A 132 -0.65 -8.13 -3.57
CA GLU A 132 0.37 -9.18 -3.48
C GLU A 132 1.18 -9.33 -4.77
N GLU A 133 0.54 -9.35 -5.92
CA GLU A 133 1.20 -9.45 -7.22
C GLU A 133 2.07 -8.22 -7.52
N ALA A 134 1.55 -7.03 -7.26
CA ALA A 134 2.30 -5.77 -7.44
C ALA A 134 3.51 -5.70 -6.50
N LEU A 135 3.36 -6.16 -5.25
CA LEU A 135 4.44 -6.24 -4.27
C LEU A 135 5.51 -7.25 -4.71
N ARG A 136 5.13 -8.41 -5.24
CA ARG A 136 6.08 -9.39 -5.78
C ARG A 136 6.88 -8.81 -6.95
N ALA A 137 6.20 -8.13 -7.88
CA ALA A 137 6.86 -7.48 -9.02
C ALA A 137 7.81 -6.37 -8.55
N LEU A 138 7.40 -5.56 -7.59
CA LEU A 138 8.23 -4.52 -6.98
C LEU A 138 9.50 -5.10 -6.35
N TRP A 139 9.38 -6.15 -5.56
CA TRP A 139 10.54 -6.79 -4.91
C TRP A 139 11.49 -7.43 -5.90
N HIS A 140 10.97 -8.05 -6.94
CA HIS A 140 11.80 -8.58 -8.03
C HIS A 140 12.64 -7.47 -8.67
N ASP A 141 12.04 -6.32 -8.99
CA ASP A 141 12.74 -5.17 -9.59
C ASP A 141 13.77 -4.55 -8.61
N VAL A 142 13.40 -4.39 -7.34
CA VAL A 142 14.28 -3.88 -6.28
C VAL A 142 15.55 -4.73 -6.13
N LEU A 143 15.39 -6.05 -6.08
CA LEU A 143 16.51 -6.97 -5.94
C LEU A 143 17.39 -6.97 -7.19
N LEU A 144 16.79 -7.04 -8.38
CA LEU A 144 17.57 -7.00 -9.62
C LEU A 144 18.40 -5.71 -9.74
N ARG A 145 17.82 -4.56 -9.44
CA ARG A 145 18.54 -3.26 -9.50
C ARG A 145 19.61 -3.16 -8.42
N GLY A 146 19.31 -3.64 -7.21
CA GLY A 146 20.27 -3.65 -6.11
C GLY A 146 21.52 -4.45 -6.45
N PHE A 147 21.38 -5.64 -7.03
CA PHE A 147 22.49 -6.51 -7.39
C PHE A 147 23.19 -6.12 -8.70
N LEU A 148 22.45 -5.66 -9.70
CA LEU A 148 23.01 -5.34 -11.02
C LEU A 148 23.56 -3.91 -11.13
N GLY A 149 23.39 -3.08 -10.09
CA GLY A 149 23.88 -1.70 -10.07
C GLY A 149 23.30 -0.80 -11.18
N ARG A 150 22.17 -1.17 -11.77
CA ARG A 150 21.49 -0.36 -12.79
C ARG A 150 20.76 0.79 -12.14
N GLY A 151 21.24 2.00 -12.38
CA GLY A 151 20.61 3.24 -11.99
C GLY A 151 19.15 3.31 -12.47
N SER A 152 18.32 4.00 -11.70
CA SER A 152 16.92 4.29 -11.96
C SER A 152 16.68 4.68 -13.43
N ALA A 153 16.03 3.81 -14.20
CA ALA A 153 15.34 4.26 -15.39
C ALA A 153 14.02 4.90 -14.94
N SER A 154 13.80 6.15 -15.35
CA SER A 154 12.58 6.92 -15.13
C SER A 154 11.34 6.05 -15.32
N THR A 155 10.43 6.16 -14.36
CA THR A 155 9.04 5.72 -14.51
C THR A 155 8.44 6.44 -15.72
N THR A 156 8.42 5.79 -16.87
CA THR A 156 7.63 6.27 -18.01
C THR A 156 6.17 6.15 -17.62
N GLN A 157 5.52 7.30 -17.45
CA GLN A 157 4.07 7.41 -17.33
C GLN A 157 3.40 6.56 -18.42
N MET A 158 2.65 5.55 -18.00
CA MET A 158 1.60 4.98 -18.84
C MET A 158 0.45 6.00 -18.91
N THR A 159 0.65 7.02 -19.72
CA THR A 159 -0.42 7.95 -20.10
C THR A 159 -1.30 7.25 -21.12
N GLY A 160 -2.61 7.24 -20.83
CA GLY A 160 -3.67 6.53 -21.49
C GLY A 160 -3.60 6.51 -23.02
N ALA A 161 -3.89 5.34 -23.55
CA ALA A 161 -4.25 5.17 -24.95
C ALA A 161 -5.57 5.94 -25.22
N ARG A 162 -5.47 7.02 -25.98
CA ARG A 162 -6.62 7.66 -26.62
C ARG A 162 -7.22 6.65 -27.60
N LEU A 163 -8.44 6.24 -27.31
CA LEU A 163 -9.29 5.65 -28.35
C LEU A 163 -9.51 6.74 -29.41
N ARG A 164 -9.03 6.50 -30.62
CA ARG A 164 -9.43 7.27 -31.79
C ARG A 164 -10.78 6.71 -32.25
N ASP A 165 -11.82 7.52 -32.11
CA ASP A 165 -13.02 7.36 -32.91
C ASP A 165 -12.63 7.56 -34.38
N GLY A 166 -12.91 6.57 -35.19
CA GLY A 166 -12.76 6.59 -36.65
C GLY A 166 -14.13 6.39 -37.28
N ASP A 167 -14.43 7.26 -38.18
CA ASP A 167 -15.61 7.37 -39.07
C ASP A 167 -16.24 6.05 -39.54
#